data_48ff70b58990ebb0729bffb4c0c41057
#
_entry.id   48ff70b58990ebb0729bffb4c0c41057
#
_cell.length_a   1.000
_cell.length_b   1.000
_cell.length_c   1.000
_cell.angle_alpha   90.00
_cell.angle_beta   90.00
_cell.angle_gamma   90.00
#
_symmetry.space_group_name_H-M   'P 1'
#
loop_
_entity.id
_entity.type
_entity.pdbx_description
1 polymer ?
#
loop_
_entity_poly.entity_id
_entity_poly.type
_entity_poly.pdbx_seq_one_letter_code
_entity_poly.pdbx_strand_id
1 'polypeptide(L)'
;MSNRNKPRAGSMAYYPRKRADSIVPRFNSYGKPKADVCKPLCFYGIKAGSTYLLAKNAKKGSSSYGQEISVPVTVLETPDLKVAGARFYKTDKIMSGKKAVFEFTLQDADFKKRVTGKKQKKVLSYTDALKRKDEADSIALIATVNYKATGVGQKKPVIVELPLSCTYNEQLNYLKEKLGKTISIDEVFKPDDYIDAKAVTTGYGTTGVVERFNIKVQRRKANKSQRHVGSINPWHPA
;
A
#
# COMPACT_ATOMS: atom_id res chain seq x y z
N MET A 1 -32.27 0.29 21.60
CA MET A 1 -32.78 -0.66 20.60
C MET A 1 -32.19 -0.24 19.25
N SER A 2 -31.60 -1.18 18.49
CA SER A 2 -31.20 -0.84 17.11
C SER A 2 -32.49 -0.66 16.29
N ASN A 3 -32.63 0.47 15.64
CA ASN A 3 -33.77 0.73 14.78
C ASN A 3 -33.65 -0.17 13.54
N ARG A 4 -34.56 -1.14 13.39
CA ARG A 4 -34.58 -2.11 12.27
C ARG A 4 -34.61 -1.43 10.89
N ASN A 5 -35.19 -0.24 10.83
CA ASN A 5 -35.41 0.50 9.58
C ASN A 5 -34.33 1.56 9.33
N LYS A 6 -33.27 1.62 10.14
CA LYS A 6 -32.19 2.56 9.91
C LYS A 6 -31.40 2.13 8.66
N PRO A 7 -31.22 3.00 7.68
CA PRO A 7 -30.37 2.71 6.53
C PRO A 7 -28.96 2.33 6.95
N ARG A 8 -28.28 1.53 6.13
CA ARG A 8 -26.88 1.21 6.35
C ARG A 8 -26.03 2.48 6.37
N ALA A 9 -25.24 2.63 7.43
CA ALA A 9 -24.31 3.76 7.58
C ALA A 9 -22.85 3.26 7.46
N GLY A 10 -21.96 4.14 7.02
CA GLY A 10 -20.54 3.87 6.83
C GLY A 10 -20.20 3.40 5.41
N SER A 11 -18.93 3.57 5.03
CA SER A 11 -18.45 3.19 3.71
C SER A 11 -18.38 1.68 3.53
N MET A 12 -18.85 1.18 2.38
CA MET A 12 -18.70 -0.23 1.96
C MET A 12 -17.30 -0.52 1.40
N ALA A 13 -16.48 0.49 1.14
CA ALA A 13 -15.14 0.33 0.58
C ALA A 13 -14.18 -0.43 1.51
N TYR A 14 -14.48 -0.50 2.80
CA TYR A 14 -13.70 -1.23 3.81
C TYR A 14 -14.20 -2.67 4.06
N TYR A 15 -15.09 -3.17 3.25
CA TYR A 15 -15.64 -4.53 3.35
C TYR A 15 -15.19 -5.39 2.15
N PRO A 16 -15.08 -6.72 2.34
CA PRO A 16 -15.18 -7.47 3.59
C PRO A 16 -13.99 -7.23 4.52
N ARG A 17 -14.26 -7.21 5.84
CA ARG A 17 -13.21 -7.13 6.87
C ARG A 17 -12.54 -8.50 7.02
N LYS A 18 -11.34 -8.64 6.45
CA LYS A 18 -10.57 -9.88 6.48
C LYS A 18 -9.13 -9.62 6.94
N ARG A 19 -8.41 -10.69 7.26
CA ARG A 19 -6.97 -10.62 7.52
C ARG A 19 -6.22 -10.26 6.25
N ALA A 20 -5.20 -9.41 6.37
CA ALA A 20 -4.32 -9.11 5.25
C ALA A 20 -3.39 -10.29 4.96
N ASP A 21 -3.22 -10.62 3.68
CA ASP A 21 -2.32 -11.68 3.23
C ASP A 21 -0.85 -11.25 3.29
N SER A 22 -0.59 -9.95 3.20
CA SER A 22 0.75 -9.35 3.20
C SER A 22 0.75 -8.05 3.97
N ILE A 23 1.90 -7.72 4.58
CA ILE A 23 2.10 -6.45 5.27
C ILE A 23 2.14 -5.27 4.28
N VAL A 24 2.53 -5.51 3.04
CA VAL A 24 2.56 -4.49 1.99
C VAL A 24 1.22 -4.50 1.27
N PRO A 25 0.44 -3.43 1.34
CA PRO A 25 -0.82 -3.32 0.63
C PRO A 25 -0.58 -3.13 -0.87
N ARG A 26 -1.56 -3.53 -1.68
CA ARG A 26 -1.56 -3.28 -3.11
C ARG A 26 -2.53 -2.16 -3.45
N PHE A 27 -2.13 -1.29 -4.35
CA PHE A 27 -3.03 -0.35 -5.00
C PHE A 27 -3.62 -0.98 -6.26
N ASN A 28 -4.92 -0.90 -6.42
CA ASN A 28 -5.60 -1.43 -7.60
C ASN A 28 -5.58 -0.42 -8.78
N SER A 29 -5.53 0.87 -8.45
CA SER A 29 -5.46 1.94 -9.42
C SER A 29 -4.54 3.05 -8.90
N TYR A 30 -3.91 3.75 -9.83
CA TYR A 30 -3.10 4.93 -9.56
C TYR A 30 -3.70 6.10 -10.32
N GLY A 31 -3.68 7.29 -9.74
CA GLY A 31 -3.97 8.51 -10.47
C GLY A 31 -3.06 8.60 -11.70
N LYS A 32 -3.56 9.22 -12.77
CA LYS A 32 -2.72 9.55 -13.93
C LYS A 32 -2.17 10.94 -13.70
N PRO A 33 -0.97 11.10 -13.13
CA PRO A 33 -0.38 12.42 -13.02
C PRO A 33 -0.10 12.93 -14.43
N LYS A 34 -0.39 14.18 -14.67
CA LYS A 34 0.16 14.92 -15.81
C LYS A 34 1.65 15.16 -15.48
N ALA A 35 2.49 14.19 -15.72
CA ALA A 35 3.92 14.32 -15.41
C ALA A 35 4.68 14.39 -16.70
N ASP A 36 5.36 15.51 -16.90
CA ASP A 36 6.31 15.71 -17.99
C ASP A 36 7.58 14.88 -17.77
N VAL A 37 7.77 14.36 -16.56
CA VAL A 37 8.96 13.57 -16.17
C VAL A 37 8.52 12.17 -15.74
N CYS A 38 9.25 11.17 -16.24
CA CYS A 38 9.06 9.78 -15.85
C CYS A 38 9.48 9.57 -14.40
N LYS A 39 8.53 9.21 -13.53
CA LYS A 39 8.79 8.92 -12.13
C LYS A 39 7.87 7.79 -11.61
N PRO A 40 8.25 7.11 -10.50
CA PRO A 40 7.37 6.18 -9.82
C PRO A 40 6.11 6.86 -9.30
N LEU A 41 4.98 6.16 -9.36
CA LEU A 41 3.67 6.65 -8.89
C LEU A 41 3.44 6.42 -7.40
N CYS A 42 4.26 5.62 -6.76
CA CYS A 42 4.17 5.33 -5.34
C CYS A 42 5.54 5.12 -4.72
N PHE A 43 5.59 5.22 -3.41
CA PHE A 43 6.79 4.97 -2.62
C PHE A 43 6.44 4.11 -1.40
N TYR A 44 7.42 3.43 -0.84
CA TYR A 44 7.26 2.61 0.36
C TYR A 44 7.77 3.37 1.58
N GLY A 45 6.92 3.51 2.60
CA GLY A 45 7.28 4.11 3.87
C GLY A 45 6.87 3.23 5.04
N ILE A 46 7.54 3.41 6.16
CA ILE A 46 7.31 2.73 7.42
C ILE A 46 6.79 3.75 8.42
N LYS A 47 5.62 3.51 9.00
CA LYS A 47 5.08 4.41 10.02
C LYS A 47 5.89 4.28 11.31
N ALA A 48 6.62 5.31 11.67
CA ALA A 48 7.35 5.40 12.93
C ALA A 48 6.43 5.82 14.09
N GLY A 49 5.51 6.78 13.85
CA GLY A 49 4.60 7.23 14.88
C GLY A 49 3.69 8.36 14.44
N SER A 50 2.92 8.88 15.37
CA SER A 50 2.10 10.07 15.20
C SER A 50 2.40 11.06 16.31
N THR A 51 2.45 12.35 15.95
CA THR A 51 2.74 13.45 16.87
C THR A 51 1.99 14.70 16.44
N TYR A 52 2.26 15.81 17.08
CA TYR A 52 1.69 17.12 16.76
C TYR A 52 2.81 18.09 16.44
N LEU A 53 2.59 18.95 15.46
CA LEU A 53 3.43 20.10 15.18
C LEU A 53 2.67 21.38 15.49
N LEU A 54 3.38 22.35 16.06
CA LEU A 54 2.87 23.71 16.22
C LEU A 54 3.15 24.50 14.95
N ALA A 55 2.12 25.02 14.32
CA ALA A 55 2.21 25.81 13.10
C ALA A 55 1.39 27.10 13.24
N LYS A 56 1.85 28.18 12.63
CA LYS A 56 1.05 29.40 12.53
C LYS A 56 -0.01 29.23 11.44
N ASN A 57 -1.25 29.52 11.78
CA ASN A 57 -2.36 29.44 10.83
C ASN A 57 -2.26 30.55 9.79
N ALA A 58 -1.89 30.20 8.56
CA ALA A 58 -1.79 31.11 7.43
C ALA A 58 -3.10 31.24 6.62
N LYS A 59 -4.17 30.54 7.01
CA LYS A 59 -5.44 30.55 6.27
C LYS A 59 -6.19 31.89 6.50
N LYS A 60 -6.16 32.73 5.50
CA LYS A 60 -6.92 34.00 5.50
C LYS A 60 -8.44 33.73 5.65
N GLY A 61 -9.10 34.50 6.50
CA GLY A 61 -10.54 34.35 6.79
C GLY A 61 -10.86 33.31 7.89
N SER A 62 -9.88 32.69 8.50
CA SER A 62 -10.06 31.89 9.71
C SER A 62 -10.06 32.77 10.96
N SER A 63 -10.89 32.44 11.95
CA SER A 63 -10.92 33.14 13.25
C SER A 63 -9.59 33.01 14.02
N SER A 64 -8.79 32.01 13.71
CA SER A 64 -7.47 31.76 14.30
C SER A 64 -6.31 32.15 13.37
N TYR A 65 -6.52 33.06 12.43
CA TYR A 65 -5.46 33.56 11.54
C TYR A 65 -4.31 34.19 12.35
N GLY A 66 -3.08 33.75 12.04
CA GLY A 66 -1.88 34.24 12.74
C GLY A 66 -1.61 33.60 14.10
N GLN A 67 -2.55 32.83 14.66
CA GLN A 67 -2.37 32.13 15.92
C GLN A 67 -1.64 30.77 15.73
N GLU A 68 -1.02 30.30 16.79
CA GLU A 68 -0.43 28.95 16.81
C GLU A 68 -1.54 27.90 16.90
N ILE A 69 -1.49 26.94 16.00
CA ILE A 69 -2.41 25.79 15.96
C ILE A 69 -1.61 24.49 16.07
N SER A 70 -2.19 23.51 16.75
CA SER A 70 -1.63 22.17 16.82
C SER A 70 -2.14 21.35 15.64
N VAL A 71 -1.23 20.89 14.78
CA VAL A 71 -1.54 20.08 13.60
C VAL A 71 -1.09 18.63 13.84
N PRO A 72 -2.01 17.65 13.79
CA PRO A 72 -1.61 16.24 13.91
C PRO A 72 -0.81 15.80 12.69
N VAL A 73 0.31 15.14 12.92
CA VAL A 73 1.20 14.62 11.86
C VAL A 73 1.54 13.16 12.09
N THR A 74 1.82 12.48 11.00
CA THR A 74 2.34 11.10 11.01
C THR A 74 3.77 11.11 10.50
N VAL A 75 4.68 10.55 11.29
CA VAL A 75 6.08 10.41 10.93
C VAL A 75 6.26 9.09 10.18
N LEU A 76 6.78 9.19 8.97
CA LEU A 76 7.09 8.05 8.10
C LEU A 76 8.60 7.99 7.89
N GLU A 77 9.19 6.84 8.12
CA GLU A 77 10.56 6.53 7.71
C GLU A 77 10.52 6.01 6.26
N THR A 78 11.31 6.60 5.39
CA THR A 78 11.32 6.32 3.95
C THR A 78 12.71 5.87 3.51
N PRO A 79 13.03 4.57 3.69
CA PRO A 79 14.31 4.03 3.25
C PRO A 79 14.43 4.04 1.73
N ASP A 80 15.64 4.19 1.23
CA ASP A 80 15.93 4.09 -0.20
C ASP A 80 15.52 2.75 -0.77
N LEU A 81 14.92 2.77 -1.96
CA LEU A 81 14.41 1.61 -2.65
C LEU A 81 15.41 1.17 -3.72
N LYS A 82 16.00 -0.03 -3.59
CA LYS A 82 16.89 -0.58 -4.61
C LYS A 82 16.08 -1.26 -5.71
N VAL A 83 16.29 -0.85 -6.96
CA VAL A 83 15.63 -1.45 -8.13
C VAL A 83 16.27 -2.79 -8.44
N ALA A 84 15.53 -3.87 -8.20
CA ALA A 84 15.99 -5.25 -8.42
C ALA A 84 15.56 -5.81 -9.78
N GLY A 85 14.60 -5.20 -10.46
CA GLY A 85 14.10 -5.69 -11.74
C GLY A 85 12.85 -4.97 -12.21
N ALA A 86 12.14 -5.59 -13.14
CA ALA A 86 10.88 -5.06 -13.64
C ALA A 86 9.90 -6.16 -14.02
N ARG A 87 8.61 -5.85 -13.91
CA ARG A 87 7.49 -6.66 -14.36
C ARG A 87 6.78 -5.95 -15.49
N PHE A 88 6.53 -6.68 -16.55
CA PHE A 88 5.91 -6.20 -17.77
C PHE A 88 4.45 -6.60 -17.81
N TYR A 89 3.60 -5.63 -18.10
CA TYR A 89 2.15 -5.78 -18.11
C TYR A 89 1.58 -5.50 -19.49
N LYS A 90 0.58 -6.29 -19.85
CA LYS A 90 -0.29 -6.05 -20.99
C LYS A 90 -1.67 -5.69 -20.50
N THR A 91 -2.27 -4.66 -21.07
CA THR A 91 -3.64 -4.25 -20.77
C THR A 91 -4.61 -5.12 -21.55
N ASP A 92 -5.51 -5.78 -20.84
CA ASP A 92 -6.60 -6.51 -21.46
C ASP A 92 -7.66 -5.49 -21.91
N LYS A 93 -7.90 -5.43 -23.22
CA LYS A 93 -8.87 -4.50 -23.82
C LYS A 93 -10.32 -4.81 -23.45
N ILE A 94 -10.62 -6.07 -23.14
CA ILE A 94 -11.98 -6.54 -22.83
C ILE A 94 -12.32 -6.27 -21.36
N MET A 95 -11.44 -6.65 -20.45
CA MET A 95 -11.69 -6.57 -19.00
C MET A 95 -11.05 -5.35 -18.34
N SER A 96 -10.43 -4.45 -19.07
CA SER A 96 -9.72 -3.27 -18.58
C SER A 96 -8.70 -3.56 -17.45
N GLY A 97 -8.28 -4.81 -17.33
CA GLY A 97 -7.33 -5.31 -16.35
C GLY A 97 -5.90 -5.34 -16.90
N LYS A 98 -4.92 -5.22 -16.01
CA LYS A 98 -3.51 -5.41 -16.37
C LYS A 98 -3.09 -6.84 -16.04
N LYS A 99 -2.59 -7.58 -17.02
CA LYS A 99 -2.05 -8.93 -16.86
C LYS A 99 -0.53 -8.90 -16.95
N ALA A 100 0.16 -9.47 -15.97
CA ALA A 100 1.61 -9.65 -16.02
C ALA A 100 1.95 -10.70 -17.11
N VAL A 101 2.80 -10.32 -18.05
CA VAL A 101 3.23 -11.18 -19.15
C VAL A 101 4.54 -11.90 -18.77
N PHE A 102 5.55 -11.12 -18.37
CA PHE A 102 6.82 -11.65 -17.89
C PHE A 102 7.46 -10.69 -16.89
N GLU A 103 8.45 -11.20 -16.19
CA GLU A 103 9.27 -10.43 -15.24
C GLU A 103 10.71 -10.86 -15.32
N PHE A 104 11.61 -9.95 -15.04
CA PHE A 104 13.01 -10.26 -14.82
C PHE A 104 13.48 -9.63 -13.51
N THR A 105 14.46 -10.22 -12.87
CA THR A 105 15.05 -9.72 -11.64
C THR A 105 16.54 -9.96 -11.62
N LEU A 106 17.28 -9.00 -11.10
CA LEU A 106 18.69 -9.17 -10.78
C LEU A 106 18.80 -10.15 -9.60
N GLN A 107 19.70 -11.09 -9.72
CA GLN A 107 19.93 -12.15 -8.72
C GLN A 107 20.80 -11.63 -7.55
N ASP A 108 20.45 -10.47 -7.00
CA ASP A 108 21.14 -9.89 -5.84
C ASP A 108 20.97 -10.76 -4.58
N ALA A 109 21.92 -10.68 -3.66
CA ALA A 109 21.88 -11.43 -2.40
C ALA A 109 20.63 -11.13 -1.56
N ASP A 110 20.16 -9.89 -1.55
CA ASP A 110 18.98 -9.49 -0.80
C ASP A 110 17.68 -10.01 -1.45
N PHE A 111 17.60 -10.02 -2.78
CA PHE A 111 16.48 -10.62 -3.49
C PHE A 111 16.42 -12.14 -3.26
N LYS A 112 17.56 -12.82 -3.32
CA LYS A 112 17.65 -14.26 -3.05
C LYS A 112 17.16 -14.64 -1.65
N LYS A 113 17.45 -13.83 -0.61
CA LYS A 113 16.96 -14.06 0.75
C LYS A 113 15.44 -14.09 0.85
N ARG A 114 14.74 -13.30 0.04
CA ARG A 114 13.27 -13.25 0.02
C ARG A 114 12.67 -14.43 -0.72
N VAL A 115 13.30 -14.86 -1.80
CA VAL A 115 12.78 -15.90 -2.71
C VAL A 115 13.20 -17.32 -2.29
N THR A 116 14.16 -17.46 -1.36
CA THR A 116 14.66 -18.75 -0.88
C THR A 116 13.51 -19.65 -0.39
N GLY A 117 13.45 -20.88 -0.93
CA GLY A 117 12.44 -21.89 -0.56
C GLY A 117 11.26 -22.02 -1.54
N LYS A 118 11.08 -21.11 -2.50
CA LYS A 118 10.14 -21.32 -3.62
C LYS A 118 10.91 -21.90 -4.81
N LYS A 119 10.35 -22.90 -5.48
CA LYS A 119 10.89 -23.39 -6.76
C LYS A 119 11.02 -22.18 -7.68
N GLN A 120 12.26 -21.77 -7.95
CA GLN A 120 12.52 -20.64 -8.85
C GLN A 120 12.02 -21.04 -10.24
N LYS A 121 10.97 -20.44 -10.71
CA LYS A 121 10.66 -20.45 -12.14
C LYS A 121 11.86 -19.83 -12.86
N LYS A 122 12.19 -20.34 -14.03
CA LYS A 122 13.29 -19.85 -14.86
C LYS A 122 13.18 -18.31 -14.96
N VAL A 123 14.10 -17.61 -14.30
CA VAL A 123 14.13 -16.15 -14.30
C VAL A 123 14.67 -15.71 -15.64
N LEU A 124 13.94 -14.86 -16.35
CA LEU A 124 14.40 -14.29 -17.61
C LEU A 124 15.64 -13.39 -17.35
N SER A 125 16.57 -13.44 -18.27
CA SER A 125 17.68 -12.47 -18.32
C SER A 125 17.15 -11.09 -18.76
N TYR A 126 17.85 -10.02 -18.39
CA TYR A 126 17.53 -8.67 -18.86
C TYR A 126 17.54 -8.58 -20.40
N THR A 127 18.51 -9.23 -21.05
CA THR A 127 18.62 -9.25 -22.52
C THR A 127 17.43 -9.97 -23.17
N ASP A 128 16.96 -11.06 -22.60
CA ASP A 128 15.80 -11.80 -23.12
C ASP A 128 14.49 -11.08 -22.85
N ALA A 129 14.41 -10.34 -21.74
CA ALA A 129 13.26 -9.47 -21.45
C ALA A 129 13.14 -8.32 -22.46
N LEU A 130 14.27 -7.73 -22.87
CA LEU A 130 14.28 -6.68 -23.90
C LEU A 130 13.89 -7.18 -25.30
N LYS A 131 14.18 -8.44 -25.66
CA LYS A 131 13.74 -9.04 -26.93
C LYS A 131 12.22 -9.15 -26.99
N ARG A 132 11.57 -9.31 -25.85
CA ARG A 132 10.10 -9.48 -25.72
C ARG A 132 9.35 -8.18 -25.39
N LYS A 133 10.01 -7.03 -25.47
CA LYS A 133 9.44 -5.72 -25.09
C LYS A 133 8.09 -5.42 -25.78
N ASP A 134 7.92 -5.83 -27.03
CA ASP A 134 6.73 -5.54 -27.85
C ASP A 134 5.47 -6.32 -27.40
N GLU A 135 5.62 -7.29 -26.51
CA GLU A 135 4.50 -8.05 -25.94
C GLU A 135 3.77 -7.29 -24.82
N ALA A 136 4.32 -6.17 -24.32
CA ALA A 136 3.83 -5.44 -23.15
C ALA A 136 3.50 -3.97 -23.46
N ASP A 137 2.59 -3.41 -22.67
CA ASP A 137 2.13 -2.02 -22.80
C ASP A 137 2.57 -1.12 -21.65
N SER A 138 2.98 -1.69 -20.52
CA SER A 138 3.41 -0.93 -19.35
C SER A 138 4.38 -1.72 -18.48
N ILE A 139 5.21 -0.98 -17.72
CA ILE A 139 6.24 -1.53 -16.86
C ILE A 139 6.01 -1.07 -15.42
N ALA A 140 6.20 -1.98 -14.47
CA ALA A 140 6.36 -1.66 -13.06
C ALA A 140 7.74 -2.12 -12.60
N LEU A 141 8.48 -1.24 -11.90
CA LEU A 141 9.75 -1.61 -11.31
C LEU A 141 9.52 -2.55 -10.12
N ILE A 142 10.39 -3.52 -9.96
CA ILE A 142 10.47 -4.37 -8.78
C ILE A 142 11.59 -3.81 -7.92
N ALA A 143 11.22 -3.21 -6.79
CA ALA A 143 12.16 -2.63 -5.84
C ALA A 143 12.24 -3.45 -4.55
N THR A 144 13.39 -3.47 -3.92
CA THR A 144 13.62 -4.09 -2.63
C THR A 144 13.89 -3.04 -1.56
N VAL A 145 13.31 -3.25 -0.39
CA VAL A 145 13.51 -2.41 0.79
C VAL A 145 14.45 -3.13 1.74
N ASN A 146 15.55 -2.51 2.11
CA ASN A 146 16.48 -3.06 3.07
C ASN A 146 16.19 -2.54 4.49
N TYR A 147 15.61 -3.38 5.33
CA TYR A 147 15.31 -3.02 6.71
C TYR A 147 16.52 -2.89 7.64
N LYS A 148 17.71 -3.29 7.21
CA LYS A 148 18.91 -3.14 8.02
C LYS A 148 19.29 -1.68 8.29
N ALA A 149 18.88 -0.78 7.39
CA ALA A 149 19.08 0.66 7.53
C ALA A 149 17.98 1.33 8.37
N THR A 150 16.95 0.60 8.76
CA THR A 150 15.80 1.09 9.53
C THR A 150 15.75 0.43 10.90
N GLY A 151 15.04 1.02 11.86
CA GLY A 151 14.85 0.44 13.19
C GLY A 151 13.98 -0.83 13.24
N VAL A 152 13.54 -1.34 12.09
CA VAL A 152 12.66 -2.51 12.03
C VAL A 152 13.45 -3.81 12.15
N GLY A 153 13.09 -4.68 13.09
CA GLY A 153 13.77 -5.97 13.34
C GLY A 153 13.57 -7.04 12.26
N GLN A 154 13.02 -6.72 11.09
CA GLN A 154 12.76 -7.68 10.03
C GLN A 154 14.04 -7.98 9.24
N LYS A 155 14.43 -9.27 9.19
CA LYS A 155 15.65 -9.72 8.48
C LYS A 155 15.48 -9.85 6.97
N LYS A 156 14.26 -10.18 6.49
CA LYS A 156 13.99 -10.40 5.06
C LYS A 156 13.55 -9.11 4.40
N PRO A 157 14.17 -8.70 3.28
CA PRO A 157 13.75 -7.51 2.54
C PRO A 157 12.33 -7.65 2.03
N VAL A 158 11.62 -6.54 1.91
CA VAL A 158 10.30 -6.47 1.29
C VAL A 158 10.47 -6.17 -0.20
N ILE A 159 9.63 -6.79 -1.01
CA ILE A 159 9.56 -6.54 -2.44
C ILE A 159 8.31 -5.69 -2.70
N VAL A 160 8.49 -4.58 -3.40
CA VAL A 160 7.45 -3.63 -3.76
C VAL A 160 7.43 -3.43 -5.27
N GLU A 161 6.25 -3.30 -5.84
CA GLU A 161 6.08 -2.89 -7.23
C GLU A 161 5.84 -1.39 -7.32
N LEU A 162 6.61 -0.71 -8.16
CA LEU A 162 6.54 0.71 -8.41
C LEU A 162 6.13 0.96 -9.86
N PRO A 163 4.86 1.23 -10.15
CA PRO A 163 4.43 1.61 -11.50
C PRO A 163 4.97 2.99 -11.85
N LEU A 164 5.20 3.22 -13.14
CA LEU A 164 5.76 4.46 -13.67
C LEU A 164 4.67 5.32 -14.33
N SER A 165 4.87 6.65 -14.33
CA SER A 165 3.89 7.64 -14.79
C SER A 165 3.88 7.90 -16.29
N CYS A 166 4.90 7.49 -17.01
CA CYS A 166 5.22 7.93 -18.37
C CYS A 166 4.80 6.95 -19.47
N THR A 167 5.08 7.29 -20.71
CA THR A 167 4.83 6.43 -21.87
C THR A 167 5.74 5.20 -21.85
N TYR A 168 5.33 4.12 -22.52
CA TYR A 168 6.06 2.85 -22.49
C TYR A 168 7.54 2.96 -22.88
N ASN A 169 7.84 3.76 -23.89
CA ASN A 169 9.22 3.96 -24.35
C ASN A 169 10.07 4.70 -23.30
N GLU A 170 9.51 5.70 -22.65
CA GLU A 170 10.18 6.41 -21.55
C GLU A 170 10.34 5.50 -20.33
N GLN A 171 9.37 4.62 -20.04
CA GLN A 171 9.51 3.62 -18.99
C GLN A 171 10.68 2.68 -19.24
N LEU A 172 10.90 2.27 -20.48
CA LEU A 172 12.06 1.45 -20.87
C LEU A 172 13.40 2.20 -20.65
N ASN A 173 13.44 3.48 -20.98
CA ASN A 173 14.63 4.29 -20.77
C ASN A 173 14.91 4.50 -19.28
N TYR A 174 13.89 4.82 -18.49
CA TYR A 174 14.00 4.95 -17.05
C TYR A 174 14.45 3.64 -16.38
N LEU A 175 13.92 2.51 -16.83
CA LEU A 175 14.36 1.20 -16.36
C LEU A 175 15.84 0.95 -16.62
N LYS A 176 16.36 1.27 -17.82
CA LYS A 176 17.78 1.13 -18.16
C LYS A 176 18.66 1.97 -17.25
N GLU A 177 18.22 3.19 -16.95
CA GLU A 177 18.98 4.13 -16.12
C GLU A 177 19.01 3.71 -14.64
N LYS A 178 17.88 3.27 -14.10
CA LYS A 178 17.71 2.99 -12.66
C LYS A 178 17.94 1.53 -12.26
N LEU A 179 18.13 0.62 -13.20
CA LEU A 179 18.34 -0.80 -12.89
C LEU A 179 19.58 -1.00 -12.00
N GLY A 180 19.41 -1.64 -10.85
CA GLY A 180 20.46 -1.86 -9.86
C GLY A 180 20.79 -0.67 -8.97
N LYS A 181 20.28 0.52 -9.28
CA LYS A 181 20.47 1.74 -8.46
C LYS A 181 19.37 1.89 -7.41
N THR A 182 19.54 2.85 -6.51
CA THR A 182 18.57 3.24 -5.49
C THR A 182 17.72 4.41 -5.97
N ILE A 183 16.48 4.48 -5.49
CA ILE A 183 15.54 5.58 -5.68
C ILE A 183 15.26 6.16 -4.30
N SER A 184 15.49 7.46 -4.12
CA SER A 184 15.13 8.19 -2.91
C SER A 184 13.72 8.76 -2.99
N ILE A 185 13.15 9.17 -1.86
CA ILE A 185 11.81 9.75 -1.81
C ILE A 185 11.74 11.08 -2.56
N ASP A 186 12.80 11.89 -2.55
CA ASP A 186 12.87 13.21 -3.17
C ASP A 186 12.74 13.15 -4.69
N GLU A 187 13.06 12.00 -5.31
CA GLU A 187 12.86 11.77 -6.73
C GLU A 187 11.37 11.56 -7.08
N VAL A 188 10.56 11.15 -6.10
CA VAL A 188 9.16 10.77 -6.33
C VAL A 188 8.19 11.86 -5.87
N PHE A 189 8.37 12.38 -4.66
CA PHE A 189 7.52 13.38 -4.03
C PHE A 189 8.29 14.65 -3.70
N LYS A 190 7.58 15.77 -3.76
CA LYS A 190 8.10 17.09 -3.34
C LYS A 190 7.42 17.51 -2.05
N PRO A 191 8.02 18.41 -1.26
CA PRO A 191 7.30 19.07 -0.17
C PRO A 191 5.99 19.67 -0.67
N ASP A 192 4.96 19.65 0.19
CA ASP A 192 3.60 20.15 -0.07
C ASP A 192 2.77 19.34 -1.09
N ASP A 193 3.27 18.19 -1.60
CA ASP A 193 2.46 17.30 -2.41
C ASP A 193 1.36 16.62 -1.59
N TYR A 194 0.13 16.58 -2.13
CA TYR A 194 -0.94 15.75 -1.59
C TYR A 194 -0.71 14.28 -1.94
N ILE A 195 -0.75 13.42 -0.95
CA ILE A 195 -0.50 11.99 -1.10
C ILE A 195 -1.65 11.15 -0.54
N ASP A 196 -1.91 10.01 -1.18
CA ASP A 196 -2.76 8.96 -0.65
C ASP A 196 -1.92 7.91 0.06
N ALA A 197 -2.32 7.55 1.27
CA ALA A 197 -1.64 6.52 2.05
C ALA A 197 -2.50 5.27 2.18
N LYS A 198 -1.92 4.11 1.89
CA LYS A 198 -2.55 2.80 2.10
C LYS A 198 -1.67 1.95 2.99
N ALA A 199 -2.24 1.45 4.07
CA ALA A 199 -1.52 0.61 5.02
C ALA A 199 -2.40 -0.52 5.55
N VAL A 200 -1.77 -1.57 6.04
CA VAL A 200 -2.44 -2.60 6.82
C VAL A 200 -2.57 -2.10 8.25
N THR A 201 -3.78 -2.17 8.80
CA THR A 201 -4.04 -1.78 10.18
C THR A 201 -3.32 -2.70 11.17
N THR A 202 -2.99 -2.17 12.36
CA THR A 202 -2.37 -2.96 13.43
C THR A 202 -3.20 -4.20 13.75
N GLY A 203 -2.54 -5.34 13.82
CA GLY A 203 -3.18 -6.60 14.18
C GLY A 203 -3.23 -6.78 15.70
N TYR A 204 -4.40 -7.19 16.21
CA TYR A 204 -4.63 -7.49 17.62
C TYR A 204 -4.86 -8.99 17.89
N GLY A 205 -4.58 -9.83 16.91
CA GLY A 205 -4.79 -11.27 17.02
C GLY A 205 -6.27 -11.64 17.07
N THR A 206 -6.63 -12.58 17.96
CA THR A 206 -8.04 -13.00 18.18
C THR A 206 -8.69 -12.05 19.16
N THR A 207 -9.59 -11.18 18.66
CA THR A 207 -10.36 -10.23 19.45
C THR A 207 -11.81 -10.64 19.54
N GLY A 208 -12.45 -10.34 20.69
CA GLY A 208 -13.88 -10.57 20.90
C GLY A 208 -14.76 -9.66 20.02
N VAL A 209 -16.00 -10.02 19.87
CA VAL A 209 -16.96 -9.30 19.00
C VAL A 209 -17.25 -7.88 19.46
N VAL A 210 -17.17 -7.61 20.75
CA VAL A 210 -17.37 -6.26 21.31
C VAL A 210 -16.29 -5.31 20.81
N GLU A 211 -15.04 -5.72 20.88
CA GLU A 211 -13.90 -4.91 20.45
C GLU A 211 -13.81 -4.83 18.90
N ARG A 212 -13.93 -6.00 18.24
CA ARG A 212 -13.74 -6.09 16.79
C ARG A 212 -14.85 -5.41 15.98
N PHE A 213 -16.11 -5.51 16.44
CA PHE A 213 -17.30 -5.01 15.73
C PHE A 213 -18.04 -3.91 16.48
N ASN A 214 -17.51 -3.48 17.62
CA ASN A 214 -18.11 -2.43 18.46
C ASN A 214 -19.58 -2.74 18.83
N ILE A 215 -19.84 -4.00 19.17
CA ILE A 215 -21.17 -4.47 19.59
C ILE A 215 -21.41 -4.00 21.02
N LYS A 216 -22.61 -3.50 21.29
CA LYS A 216 -23.01 -3.08 22.62
C LYS A 216 -22.99 -4.27 23.60
N VAL A 217 -22.29 -4.11 24.71
CA VAL A 217 -22.31 -5.07 25.82
C VAL A 217 -23.74 -5.23 26.35
N GLN A 218 -24.15 -6.45 26.63
CA GLN A 218 -25.47 -6.77 27.17
C GLN A 218 -25.65 -6.15 28.55
N ARG A 219 -26.93 -5.99 28.97
CA ARG A 219 -27.26 -5.43 30.28
C ARG A 219 -26.67 -6.30 31.40
N ARG A 220 -26.42 -5.70 32.59
CA ARG A 220 -25.90 -6.38 33.79
C ARG A 220 -26.69 -7.63 34.18
N LYS A 221 -28.00 -7.61 34.02
CA LYS A 221 -28.91 -8.73 34.34
C LYS A 221 -29.04 -9.77 33.22
N ALA A 222 -28.24 -9.68 32.13
CA ALA A 222 -28.26 -10.71 31.09
C ALA A 222 -27.69 -12.02 31.63
N ASN A 223 -28.37 -13.10 31.35
CA ASN A 223 -27.91 -14.45 31.66
C ASN A 223 -26.73 -14.83 30.74
N LYS A 224 -25.88 -15.74 31.20
CA LYS A 224 -24.70 -16.22 30.48
C LYS A 224 -23.69 -15.08 30.22
N SER A 225 -23.07 -15.02 29.07
CA SER A 225 -22.04 -13.99 28.76
C SER A 225 -22.70 -12.68 28.34
N GLN A 226 -22.10 -11.57 28.79
CA GLN A 226 -22.52 -10.21 28.36
C GLN A 226 -21.81 -9.73 27.09
N ARG A 227 -20.70 -10.38 26.72
CA ARG A 227 -19.81 -9.96 25.60
C ARG A 227 -20.01 -10.85 24.36
N HIS A 228 -21.25 -11.08 23.95
CA HIS A 228 -21.61 -11.89 22.79
C HIS A 228 -22.54 -11.14 21.85
N VAL A 229 -22.66 -11.64 20.63
CA VAL A 229 -23.46 -10.98 19.58
C VAL A 229 -24.95 -10.95 19.89
N GLY A 230 -25.46 -11.94 20.64
CA GLY A 230 -26.89 -12.15 20.83
C GLY A 230 -27.49 -12.94 19.66
N SER A 231 -28.78 -12.75 19.41
CA SER A 231 -29.47 -13.41 18.30
C SER A 231 -29.04 -12.82 16.96
N ILE A 232 -28.64 -13.66 16.02
CA ILE A 232 -28.23 -13.26 14.66
C ILE A 232 -29.44 -13.31 13.72
N ASN A 233 -30.36 -14.28 13.94
CA ASN A 233 -31.57 -14.47 13.14
C ASN A 233 -32.77 -14.73 14.04
N PRO A 234 -34.00 -14.48 13.56
CA PRO A 234 -35.20 -14.95 14.24
C PRO A 234 -35.18 -16.48 14.32
N TRP A 235 -35.76 -17.02 15.40
CA TRP A 235 -35.83 -18.48 15.64
C TRP A 235 -36.54 -19.24 14.51
N HIS A 236 -37.56 -18.63 13.97
CA HIS A 236 -38.31 -19.13 12.81
C HIS A 236 -38.37 -18.00 11.76
N PRO A 237 -37.41 -17.94 10.82
CA PRO A 237 -37.55 -17.05 9.68
C PRO A 237 -38.71 -17.52 8.83
N ALA A 238 -39.71 -16.66 8.64
CA ALA A 238 -40.82 -16.94 7.72
C ALA A 238 -40.34 -16.83 6.28
#